data_f443fa2014c201c63d5d9a8bb1cd5a08
#
_entry.id   f443fa2014c201c63d5d9a8bb1cd5a08
#
_cell.length_a   1.000
_cell.length_b   1.000
_cell.length_c   1.000
_cell.angle_alpha   90.00
_cell.angle_beta   90.00
_cell.angle_gamma   90.00
#
_symmetry.space_group_name_H-M   'P 1'
#
loop_
_entity.id
_entity.type
_entity.pdbx_description
1 polymer ?
#
loop_
_entity_poly.entity_id
_entity_poly.type
_entity_poly.pdbx_seq_one_letter_code
_entity_poly.pdbx_strand_id
1 'polypeptide(L)'
;VCSSDLIRTCPKPVVAMVAGWCVGGGHVLHMMCDLTIAAENAMFGQTGPRVGSFDGGWGASYMARIVGQKKAREIWFLCRFYNAKEALDMGLVNTVVPLEKLEAETVQWCREMLANSPLALRCLKAALNADCDGQAGLQELAGNATLLYYMTEEGREGKNAFLEKRRPDFSKFQRLP
;
A
#
# COMPACT_ATOMS: atom_id res chain seq x y z
N VAL A 1 11.97 -1.70 13.27
CA VAL A 1 10.88 -1.57 12.28
C VAL A 1 11.47 -0.99 11.00
N CYS A 2 11.32 -1.68 9.89
CA CYS A 2 11.82 -1.20 8.59
C CYS A 2 10.92 -0.06 8.07
N SER A 3 11.49 0.92 7.34
CA SER A 3 10.70 2.01 6.75
C SER A 3 9.60 1.51 5.81
N SER A 4 9.84 0.42 5.12
CA SER A 4 8.86 -0.23 4.24
C SER A 4 7.64 -0.74 5.02
N ASP A 5 7.85 -1.30 6.22
CA ASP A 5 6.75 -1.79 7.06
C ASP A 5 5.89 -0.63 7.57
N LEU A 6 6.52 0.49 7.95
CA LEU A 6 5.79 1.69 8.36
C LEU A 6 4.90 2.25 7.25
N ILE A 7 5.39 2.25 6.01
CA ILE A 7 4.62 2.69 4.84
C ILE A 7 3.43 1.76 4.61
N ARG A 8 3.65 0.45 4.62
CA ARG A 8 2.62 -0.55 4.36
C ARG A 8 1.54 -0.58 5.44
N THR A 9 1.93 -0.51 6.72
CA THR A 9 1.00 -0.58 7.86
C THR A 9 0.40 0.77 8.24
N CYS A 10 0.82 1.87 7.60
CA CYS A 10 0.19 3.18 7.78
C CYS A 10 -1.32 3.08 7.46
N PRO A 11 -2.22 3.47 8.38
CA PRO A 11 -3.67 3.34 8.17
C PRO A 11 -4.24 4.36 7.17
N LYS A 12 -3.40 5.09 6.48
CA LYS A 12 -3.73 6.07 5.45
C LYS A 12 -2.99 5.71 4.16
N PRO A 13 -3.54 6.03 2.98
CA PRO A 13 -2.78 5.96 1.74
C PRO A 13 -1.49 6.78 1.81
N VAL A 14 -0.41 6.22 1.29
CA VAL A 14 0.90 6.85 1.18
C VAL A 14 1.24 6.99 -0.29
N VAL A 15 1.57 8.20 -0.72
CA VAL A 15 1.90 8.50 -2.12
C VAL A 15 3.40 8.79 -2.25
N ALA A 16 4.07 8.09 -3.14
CA ALA A 16 5.44 8.42 -3.52
C ALA A 16 5.44 9.51 -4.59
N MET A 17 6.25 10.53 -4.38
CA MET A 17 6.54 11.58 -5.33
C MET A 17 8.01 11.43 -5.80
N VAL A 18 8.20 11.00 -7.04
CA VAL A 18 9.50 10.57 -7.54
C VAL A 18 10.05 11.53 -8.60
N ALA A 19 11.24 12.07 -8.35
CA ALA A 19 12.01 12.86 -9.30
C ALA A 19 13.47 12.40 -9.33
N GLY A 20 14.10 12.41 -10.50
CA GLY A 20 15.49 11.99 -10.67
C GLY A 20 15.69 10.48 -10.41
N TRP A 21 16.81 10.11 -9.80
CA TRP A 21 17.20 8.72 -9.61
C TRP A 21 16.45 8.03 -8.45
N CYS A 22 15.68 7.03 -8.77
CA CYS A 22 14.96 6.15 -7.86
C CYS A 22 15.50 4.72 -8.01
N VAL A 23 16.56 4.40 -7.30
CA VAL A 23 17.36 3.17 -7.49
C VAL A 23 17.58 2.43 -6.17
N GLY A 24 17.69 1.11 -6.22
CA GLY A 24 17.95 0.28 -5.05
C GLY A 24 16.89 0.46 -3.96
N GLY A 25 17.29 0.84 -2.75
CA GLY A 25 16.39 1.06 -1.62
C GLY A 25 15.31 2.11 -1.88
N GLY A 26 15.62 3.19 -2.60
CA GLY A 26 14.64 4.19 -3.01
C GLY A 26 13.56 3.60 -3.94
N HIS A 27 13.98 2.73 -4.87
CA HIS A 27 13.06 2.00 -5.73
C HIS A 27 12.15 1.06 -4.91
N VAL A 28 12.68 0.39 -3.90
CA VAL A 28 11.87 -0.45 -3.00
C VAL A 28 10.86 0.39 -2.23
N LEU A 29 11.29 1.54 -1.67
CA LEU A 29 10.40 2.39 -0.87
C LEU A 29 9.21 2.94 -1.66
N HIS A 30 9.42 3.39 -2.91
CA HIS A 30 8.30 3.88 -3.71
C HIS A 30 7.30 2.77 -4.05
N MET A 31 7.77 1.52 -4.28
CA MET A 31 6.89 0.38 -4.50
C MET A 31 6.07 0.00 -3.27
N MET A 32 6.56 0.31 -2.06
CA MET A 32 5.80 0.09 -0.82
C MET A 32 4.73 1.15 -0.59
N CYS A 33 4.83 2.30 -1.24
CA CYS A 33 3.76 3.29 -1.24
C CYS A 33 2.54 2.76 -2.02
N ASP A 34 1.37 3.26 -1.68
CA ASP A 34 0.12 2.83 -2.32
C ASP A 34 0.00 3.35 -3.75
N LEU A 35 0.54 4.53 -4.01
CA LEU A 35 0.56 5.18 -5.31
C LEU A 35 1.92 5.83 -5.57
N THR A 36 2.30 5.96 -6.84
CA THR A 36 3.52 6.64 -7.26
C THR A 36 3.24 7.61 -8.40
N ILE A 37 3.57 8.88 -8.19
CA ILE A 37 3.57 9.92 -9.22
C ILE A 37 5.01 10.24 -9.55
N ALA A 38 5.39 10.16 -10.81
CA ALA A 38 6.76 10.39 -11.26
C ALA A 38 6.87 11.67 -12.09
N ALA A 39 7.99 12.37 -11.94
CA ALA A 39 8.38 13.40 -12.88
C ALA A 39 8.95 12.79 -14.17
N GLU A 40 8.87 13.50 -15.29
CA GLU A 40 9.44 13.08 -16.58
C GLU A 40 10.94 12.75 -16.50
N ASN A 41 11.67 13.39 -15.58
CA ASN A 41 13.09 13.15 -15.35
C ASN A 41 13.40 11.98 -14.42
N ALA A 42 12.39 11.25 -13.96
CA ALA A 42 12.58 10.10 -13.07
C ALA A 42 13.22 8.93 -13.81
N MET A 43 14.16 8.26 -13.11
CA MET A 43 14.85 7.06 -13.58
C MET A 43 14.76 5.98 -12.53
N PHE A 44 14.32 4.79 -12.94
CA PHE A 44 14.07 3.65 -12.06
C PHE A 44 15.02 2.50 -12.37
N GLY A 45 15.44 1.75 -11.35
CA GLY A 45 16.26 0.57 -11.57
C GLY A 45 16.68 -0.13 -10.29
N GLN A 46 17.17 -1.36 -10.49
CA GLN A 46 17.79 -2.14 -9.44
C GLN A 46 19.21 -2.49 -9.84
N THR A 47 20.17 -2.24 -8.97
CA THR A 47 21.59 -2.41 -9.26
C THR A 47 22.28 -3.44 -8.36
N GLY A 48 21.53 -4.05 -7.43
CA GLY A 48 22.05 -4.97 -6.43
C GLY A 48 23.07 -5.98 -6.98
N PRO A 49 22.74 -6.84 -7.97
CA PRO A 49 23.68 -7.82 -8.52
C PRO A 49 24.94 -7.22 -9.13
N ARG A 50 24.88 -5.99 -9.65
CA ARG A 50 26.03 -5.27 -10.23
C ARG A 50 26.99 -4.73 -9.16
N VAL A 51 26.47 -4.37 -7.98
CA VAL A 51 27.26 -3.74 -6.91
C VAL A 51 27.55 -4.70 -5.74
N GLY A 52 27.28 -5.99 -5.91
CA GLY A 52 27.54 -6.99 -4.88
C GLY A 52 26.51 -7.04 -3.76
N SER A 53 25.27 -6.71 -4.07
CA SER A 53 24.12 -6.75 -3.15
C SER A 53 22.93 -7.47 -3.78
N PHE A 54 21.99 -7.88 -2.97
CA PHE A 54 20.67 -8.33 -3.42
C PHE A 54 19.59 -7.89 -2.42
N ASP A 55 18.36 -7.76 -2.89
CA ASP A 55 17.25 -7.46 -2.01
C ASP A 55 16.64 -8.75 -1.48
N GLY A 56 16.77 -8.95 -0.18
CA GLY A 56 16.20 -10.09 0.54
C GLY A 56 14.78 -9.85 1.05
N GLY A 57 14.17 -8.70 0.73
CA GLY A 57 12.88 -8.28 1.24
C GLY A 57 11.83 -8.07 0.16
N TRP A 58 11.17 -6.93 0.21
CA TRP A 58 10.05 -6.58 -0.66
C TRP A 58 10.42 -6.35 -2.13
N GLY A 59 11.66 -5.92 -2.41
CA GLY A 59 12.04 -5.41 -3.72
C GLY A 59 11.94 -6.42 -4.87
N ALA A 60 12.14 -7.70 -4.62
CA ALA A 60 12.08 -8.73 -5.66
C ALA A 60 10.66 -9.27 -5.86
N SER A 61 10.10 -9.89 -4.82
CA SER A 61 8.81 -10.59 -4.92
C SER A 61 7.63 -9.63 -5.13
N TYR A 62 7.66 -8.48 -4.48
CA TYR A 62 6.60 -7.48 -4.61
C TYR A 62 6.64 -6.78 -5.97
N MET A 63 7.84 -6.47 -6.49
CA MET A 63 8.00 -5.95 -7.86
C MET A 63 7.33 -6.86 -8.88
N ALA A 64 7.48 -8.18 -8.73
CA ALA A 64 6.87 -9.15 -9.64
C ALA A 64 5.34 -9.13 -9.62
N ARG A 65 4.72 -8.67 -8.53
CA ARG A 65 3.26 -8.45 -8.46
C ARG A 65 2.84 -7.15 -9.19
N ILE A 66 3.72 -6.14 -9.20
CA ILE A 66 3.44 -4.85 -9.84
C ILE A 66 3.63 -4.95 -11.37
N VAL A 67 4.82 -5.36 -11.82
CA VAL A 67 5.20 -5.32 -13.24
C VAL A 67 5.18 -6.69 -13.93
N GLY A 68 4.80 -7.72 -13.22
CA GLY A 68 4.80 -9.10 -13.69
C GLY A 68 6.20 -9.76 -13.62
N GLN A 69 6.19 -11.10 -13.60
CA GLN A 69 7.38 -11.92 -13.37
C GLN A 69 8.52 -11.68 -14.37
N LYS A 70 8.20 -11.53 -15.65
CA LYS A 70 9.22 -11.38 -16.71
C LYS A 70 9.92 -10.02 -16.59
N LYS A 71 9.17 -8.95 -16.41
CA LYS A 71 9.73 -7.60 -16.30
C LYS A 71 10.52 -7.43 -15.00
N ALA A 72 10.05 -7.95 -13.88
CA ALA A 72 10.78 -7.93 -12.63
C ALA A 72 12.16 -8.65 -12.74
N ARG A 73 12.21 -9.81 -13.40
CA ARG A 73 13.46 -10.53 -13.66
C ARG A 73 14.39 -9.76 -14.58
N GLU A 74 13.87 -9.12 -15.62
CA GLU A 74 14.65 -8.26 -16.51
C GLU A 74 15.29 -7.11 -15.74
N ILE A 75 14.52 -6.39 -14.90
CA ILE A 75 15.01 -5.29 -14.08
C ILE A 75 16.15 -5.77 -13.15
N TRP A 76 15.91 -6.85 -12.41
CA TRP A 76 16.86 -7.38 -11.44
C TRP A 76 18.09 -8.05 -12.04
N PHE A 77 17.91 -8.89 -13.08
CA PHE A 77 19.01 -9.68 -13.61
C PHE A 77 19.92 -8.87 -14.54
N LEU A 78 19.36 -7.91 -15.27
CA LEU A 78 20.13 -7.10 -16.20
C LEU A 78 20.61 -5.77 -15.61
N CYS A 79 20.07 -5.36 -14.45
CA CYS A 79 20.40 -4.10 -13.78
C CYS A 79 20.29 -2.89 -14.73
N ARG A 80 19.26 -2.88 -15.57
CA ARG A 80 18.97 -1.78 -16.50
C ARG A 80 18.23 -0.66 -15.80
N PHE A 81 18.31 0.53 -16.36
CA PHE A 81 17.53 1.69 -15.94
C PHE A 81 16.39 1.94 -16.91
N TYR A 82 15.28 2.40 -16.37
CA TYR A 82 14.05 2.68 -17.10
C TYR A 82 13.64 4.12 -16.82
N ASN A 83 13.28 4.86 -17.88
CA ASN A 83 12.78 6.22 -17.73
C ASN A 83 11.31 6.22 -17.22
N ALA A 84 10.79 7.40 -16.91
CA ALA A 84 9.45 7.56 -16.35
C ALA A 84 8.35 7.00 -17.27
N LYS A 85 8.50 7.17 -18.62
CA LYS A 85 7.54 6.64 -19.57
C LYS A 85 7.54 5.10 -19.58
N GLU A 86 8.71 4.49 -19.60
CA GLU A 86 8.83 3.02 -19.53
C GLU A 86 8.25 2.49 -18.21
N ALA A 87 8.47 3.22 -17.09
CA ALA A 87 7.90 2.88 -15.80
C ALA A 87 6.36 2.94 -15.80
N LEU A 88 5.78 3.93 -16.49
CA LEU A 88 4.34 4.03 -16.68
C LEU A 88 3.81 2.88 -17.56
N ASP A 89 4.45 2.63 -18.68
CA ASP A 89 4.05 1.60 -19.64
C ASP A 89 4.03 0.17 -19.03
N MET A 90 4.92 -0.11 -18.04
CA MET A 90 4.95 -1.38 -17.33
C MET A 90 4.11 -1.41 -16.06
N GLY A 91 3.41 -0.33 -15.71
CA GLY A 91 2.56 -0.25 -14.51
C GLY A 91 3.33 -0.07 -13.20
N LEU A 92 4.60 0.35 -13.26
CA LEU A 92 5.43 0.61 -12.08
C LEU A 92 5.04 1.91 -11.38
N VAL A 93 4.55 2.90 -12.12
CA VAL A 93 4.06 4.18 -11.61
C VAL A 93 2.65 4.48 -12.14
N ASN A 94 1.88 5.29 -11.42
CA ASN A 94 0.48 5.58 -11.75
C ASN A 94 0.35 6.68 -12.81
N THR A 95 1.22 7.68 -12.79
CA THR A 95 1.23 8.77 -13.77
C THR A 95 2.60 9.43 -13.85
N VAL A 96 2.82 10.15 -14.95
CA VAL A 96 4.04 10.91 -15.21
C VAL A 96 3.67 12.34 -15.58
N VAL A 97 4.33 13.31 -14.98
CA VAL A 97 4.08 14.73 -15.19
C VAL A 97 5.40 15.50 -15.33
N PRO A 98 5.41 16.70 -15.92
CA PRO A 98 6.55 17.59 -15.87
C PRO A 98 7.02 17.87 -14.43
N LEU A 99 8.32 17.99 -14.23
CA LEU A 99 8.91 18.14 -12.89
C LEU A 99 8.28 19.29 -12.09
N GLU A 100 8.03 20.41 -12.71
CA GLU A 100 7.42 21.59 -12.10
C GLU A 100 5.95 21.39 -11.70
N LYS A 101 5.29 20.35 -12.20
CA LYS A 101 3.91 19.98 -11.86
C LYS A 101 3.80 18.86 -10.83
N LEU A 102 4.91 18.20 -10.50
CA LEU A 102 4.92 16.98 -9.69
C LEU A 102 4.22 17.15 -8.35
N GLU A 103 4.54 18.21 -7.61
CA GLU A 103 3.94 18.49 -6.30
C GLU A 103 2.45 18.81 -6.44
N ALA A 104 2.09 19.68 -7.38
CA ALA A 104 0.70 20.09 -7.58
C ALA A 104 -0.20 18.90 -7.94
N GLU A 105 0.24 18.03 -8.82
CA GLU A 105 -0.47 16.80 -9.21
C GLU A 105 -0.60 15.84 -8.02
N THR A 106 0.48 15.64 -7.28
CA THR A 106 0.47 14.77 -6.08
C THR A 106 -0.52 15.27 -5.03
N VAL A 107 -0.52 16.58 -4.76
CA VAL A 107 -1.47 17.21 -3.83
C VAL A 107 -2.91 17.07 -4.34
N GLN A 108 -3.13 17.19 -5.65
CA GLN A 108 -4.46 17.01 -6.24
C GLN A 108 -4.98 15.58 -6.00
N TRP A 109 -4.18 14.55 -6.25
CA TRP A 109 -4.55 13.16 -5.96
C TRP A 109 -4.82 12.93 -4.48
N CYS A 110 -4.02 13.53 -3.60
CA CYS A 110 -4.27 13.48 -2.15
C CYS A 110 -5.62 14.10 -1.78
N ARG A 111 -6.01 15.23 -2.39
CA ARG A 111 -7.31 15.87 -2.17
C ARG A 111 -8.47 15.00 -2.64
N GLU A 112 -8.33 14.33 -3.77
CA GLU A 112 -9.33 13.37 -4.28
C GLU A 112 -9.53 12.21 -3.30
N MET A 113 -8.44 11.66 -2.74
CA MET A 113 -8.53 10.64 -1.71
C MET A 113 -9.19 11.16 -0.43
N LEU A 114 -8.90 12.39 0.00
CA LEU A 114 -9.49 13.01 1.18
C LEU A 114 -11.00 13.28 1.03
N ALA A 115 -11.53 13.34 -0.18
CA ALA A 115 -12.96 13.43 -0.44
C ALA A 115 -13.70 12.10 -0.22
N ASN A 116 -12.98 10.99 -0.09
CA ASN A 116 -13.53 9.65 0.14
C ASN A 116 -13.55 9.29 1.63
N SER A 117 -14.31 8.26 1.98
CA SER A 117 -14.41 7.77 3.36
C SER A 117 -13.06 7.31 3.91
N PRO A 118 -12.53 7.92 4.99
CA PRO A 118 -11.23 7.53 5.54
C PRO A 118 -11.22 6.11 6.09
N LEU A 119 -12.34 5.63 6.62
CA LEU A 119 -12.47 4.27 7.12
C LEU A 119 -12.48 3.25 5.98
N ALA A 120 -13.17 3.55 4.88
CA ALA A 120 -13.17 2.68 3.70
C ALA A 120 -11.76 2.58 3.09
N LEU A 121 -11.03 3.69 2.97
CA LEU A 121 -9.65 3.69 2.47
C LEU A 121 -8.72 2.86 3.36
N ARG A 122 -8.85 2.97 4.67
CA ARG A 122 -8.10 2.14 5.63
C ARG A 122 -8.37 0.65 5.44
N CYS A 123 -9.63 0.24 5.37
CA CYS A 123 -10.00 -1.16 5.18
C CYS A 123 -9.56 -1.69 3.81
N LEU A 124 -9.68 -0.88 2.76
CA LEU A 124 -9.21 -1.24 1.42
C LEU A 124 -7.70 -1.45 1.38
N LYS A 125 -6.92 -0.58 2.01
CA LYS A 125 -5.46 -0.75 2.08
C LYS A 125 -5.09 -2.06 2.80
N ALA A 126 -5.71 -2.35 3.93
CA ALA A 126 -5.49 -3.60 4.65
C ALA A 126 -5.86 -4.83 3.81
N ALA A 127 -6.99 -4.77 3.08
CA ALA A 127 -7.43 -5.86 2.19
C ALA A 127 -6.47 -6.06 1.00
N LEU A 128 -5.99 -4.98 0.38
CA LEU A 128 -5.03 -5.03 -0.73
C LEU A 128 -3.67 -5.58 -0.29
N ASN A 129 -3.27 -5.35 0.96
CA ASN A 129 -2.03 -5.88 1.52
C ASN A 129 -2.15 -7.34 1.95
N ALA A 130 -3.32 -7.79 2.42
CA ALA A 130 -3.54 -9.10 3.00
C ALA A 130 -3.13 -10.26 2.08
N ASP A 131 -3.32 -10.12 0.78
CA ASP A 131 -2.94 -11.12 -0.23
C ASP A 131 -1.45 -11.49 -0.20
N CYS A 132 -0.57 -10.52 0.06
CA CYS A 132 0.88 -10.76 0.07
C CYS A 132 1.49 -10.89 1.46
N ASP A 133 0.77 -10.52 2.51
CA ASP A 133 1.28 -10.51 3.88
C ASP A 133 0.91 -11.80 4.66
N GLY A 134 0.18 -12.72 4.04
CA GLY A 134 -0.19 -14.00 4.64
C GLY A 134 -0.96 -13.82 5.96
N GLN A 135 -0.61 -14.57 7.01
CA GLN A 135 -1.30 -14.50 8.30
C GLN A 135 -1.23 -13.11 8.94
N ALA A 136 -0.14 -12.36 8.76
CA ALA A 136 -0.02 -11.00 9.27
C ALA A 136 -1.02 -10.06 8.59
N GLY A 137 -1.19 -10.16 7.27
CA GLY A 137 -2.19 -9.38 6.54
C GLY A 137 -3.63 -9.73 6.93
N LEU A 138 -3.92 -11.01 7.11
CA LEU A 138 -5.23 -11.45 7.63
C LEU A 138 -5.49 -10.91 9.02
N GLN A 139 -4.48 -10.89 9.90
CA GLN A 139 -4.59 -10.35 11.25
C GLN A 139 -4.90 -8.85 11.23
N GLU A 140 -4.27 -8.08 10.36
CA GLU A 140 -4.54 -6.65 10.22
C GLU A 140 -5.95 -6.38 9.69
N LEU A 141 -6.37 -7.11 8.66
CA LEU A 141 -7.73 -7.02 8.11
C LEU A 141 -8.78 -7.40 9.16
N ALA A 142 -8.56 -8.50 9.89
CA ALA A 142 -9.43 -8.93 10.98
C ALA A 142 -9.48 -7.91 12.13
N GLY A 143 -8.35 -7.27 12.45
CA GLY A 143 -8.27 -6.17 13.43
C GLY A 143 -9.14 -4.98 13.04
N ASN A 144 -9.14 -4.58 11.77
CA ASN A 144 -10.03 -3.53 11.26
C ASN A 144 -11.51 -3.94 11.34
N ALA A 145 -11.84 -5.20 11.02
CA ALA A 145 -13.21 -5.71 11.17
C ALA A 145 -13.65 -5.74 12.64
N THR A 146 -12.76 -6.14 13.55
CA THR A 146 -13.00 -6.11 15.00
C THR A 146 -13.28 -4.70 15.50
N LEU A 147 -12.49 -3.72 15.05
CA LEU A 147 -12.71 -2.30 15.41
C LEU A 147 -14.09 -1.84 14.94
N LEU A 148 -14.46 -2.17 13.70
CA LEU A 148 -15.79 -1.84 13.16
C LEU A 148 -16.90 -2.48 13.98
N TYR A 149 -16.75 -3.76 14.36
CA TYR A 149 -17.73 -4.46 15.19
C TYR A 149 -17.92 -3.79 16.55
N TYR A 150 -16.84 -3.38 17.22
CA TYR A 150 -16.94 -2.67 18.50
C TYR A 150 -17.61 -1.29 18.41
N MET A 151 -17.71 -0.72 17.23
CA MET A 151 -18.45 0.53 17.01
C MET A 151 -19.96 0.31 16.79
N THR A 152 -20.39 -0.93 16.59
CA THR A 152 -21.80 -1.27 16.39
C THR A 152 -22.62 -1.29 17.69
N GLU A 153 -23.94 -1.25 17.56
CA GLU A 153 -24.85 -1.45 18.69
C GLU A 153 -24.79 -2.88 19.24
N GLU A 154 -24.54 -3.89 18.39
CA GLU A 154 -24.33 -5.28 18.82
C GLU A 154 -23.10 -5.41 19.73
N GLY A 155 -21.99 -4.81 19.35
CA GLY A 155 -20.78 -4.80 20.18
C GLY A 155 -21.01 -4.10 21.52
N ARG A 156 -21.79 -3.02 21.53
CA ARG A 156 -22.19 -2.29 22.75
C ARG A 156 -23.11 -3.15 23.64
N GLU A 157 -24.09 -3.83 23.04
CA GLU A 157 -25.00 -4.73 23.79
C GLU A 157 -24.19 -5.83 24.52
N GLY A 158 -23.28 -6.50 23.83
CA GLY A 158 -22.45 -7.54 24.45
C GLY A 158 -21.62 -7.00 25.61
N LYS A 159 -20.97 -5.84 25.41
CA LYS A 159 -20.19 -5.15 26.46
C LYS A 159 -21.06 -4.76 27.67
N ASN A 160 -22.20 -4.11 27.43
CA ASN A 160 -23.07 -3.63 28.49
C ASN A 160 -23.66 -4.78 29.28
N ALA A 161 -24.13 -5.83 28.61
CA ALA A 161 -24.65 -7.03 29.24
C ALA A 161 -23.62 -7.67 30.17
N PHE A 162 -22.35 -7.75 29.73
CA PHE A 162 -21.25 -8.27 30.56
C PHE A 162 -21.03 -7.41 31.82
N LEU A 163 -20.99 -6.08 31.67
CA LEU A 163 -20.79 -5.16 32.79
C LEU A 163 -21.96 -5.18 33.77
N GLU A 164 -23.18 -5.29 33.26
CA GLU A 164 -24.43 -5.36 34.04
C GLU A 164 -24.72 -6.76 34.58
N LYS A 165 -23.86 -7.75 34.29
CA LYS A 165 -24.01 -9.16 34.71
C LYS A 165 -25.36 -9.79 34.31
N ARG A 166 -25.90 -9.38 33.17
CA ARG A 166 -27.11 -9.95 32.55
C ARG A 166 -26.77 -10.73 31.28
N ARG A 167 -27.74 -11.48 30.78
CA ARG A 167 -27.63 -12.10 29.46
C ARG A 167 -27.77 -11.02 28.38
N PRO A 168 -26.93 -11.05 27.31
CA PRO A 168 -27.12 -10.15 26.19
C PRO A 168 -28.37 -10.49 25.38
N ASP A 169 -29.05 -9.48 24.86
CA ASP A 169 -30.20 -9.66 23.98
C ASP A 169 -29.83 -9.20 22.56
N PHE A 170 -29.47 -10.18 21.73
CA PHE A 170 -29.17 -9.97 20.32
C PHE A 170 -30.39 -10.16 19.40
N SER A 171 -31.57 -10.50 19.95
CA SER A 171 -32.77 -10.73 19.13
C SER A 171 -33.27 -9.47 18.42
N LYS A 172 -32.95 -8.31 18.95
CA LYS A 172 -33.32 -7.00 18.41
C LYS A 172 -32.50 -6.57 17.19
N PHE A 173 -31.40 -7.27 16.89
CA PHE A 173 -30.57 -6.95 15.74
C PHE A 173 -30.96 -7.76 14.52
N GLN A 174 -30.93 -7.11 13.35
CA GLN A 174 -31.23 -7.77 12.10
C GLN A 174 -30.16 -8.83 11.80
N ARG A 175 -30.60 -10.05 11.58
CA ARG A 175 -29.72 -11.09 11.07
C ARG A 175 -29.53 -10.86 9.58
N LEU A 176 -28.28 -10.59 9.21
CA LEU A 176 -27.90 -10.50 7.81
C LEU A 176 -27.89 -11.91 7.19
N PRO A 177 -28.27 -12.06 5.90
CA PRO A 177 -28.28 -13.35 5.20
C PRO A 177 -26.90 -13.98 5.09
#